data_084fb8196e5e4a0bfe339041f2ee85b2
#
_entry.id   084fb8196e5e4a0bfe339041f2ee85b2
#
_cell.length_a   1.000
_cell.length_b   1.000
_cell.length_c   1.000
_cell.angle_alpha   90.00
_cell.angle_beta   90.00
_cell.angle_gamma   90.00
#
_symmetry.space_group_name_H-M   'P 1'
#
loop_
_entity.id
_entity.type
_entity.pdbx_description
1 polymer ?
#
loop_
_entity_poly.entity_id
_entity_poly.type
_entity_poly.pdbx_seq_one_letter_code
_entity_poly.pdbx_strand_id
1 'polypeptide(L)'
;DLWKVYNIKPGTSKAKFKMRKAFRENYNILLTKQDALELTVEDKDPERAAAMANVATHMIDMEVKSIIKNSQIALASSYQRSINNKEKVMQSNLDTLVYYRGKSGIYDPGGQTEILATRVTEVTNSVEREKAALESLKKSNISSKLKDSIQVIQARISGYDRELAILNGDDPSSNYSLKNFNKAKGKIELLESRYYRSYEQIGYDLEKLKLYNAAIDIDVPTIHLIEAAEVPLYKARPKRSIIVLACTIAAFLFSIAAVLAIESYRQTDWSALVRK
;
A
#
# COMPACT_ATOMS: atom_id res chain seq x y z
N ASP A 1 25.41 -18.60 31.27
CA ASP A 1 24.35 -19.60 31.33
C ASP A 1 23.27 -19.16 32.33
N LEU A 2 22.19 -18.55 31.85
CA LEU A 2 21.10 -17.98 32.66
C LEU A 2 20.40 -19.02 33.55
N TRP A 3 20.40 -20.30 33.16
CA TRP A 3 19.80 -21.36 33.99
C TRP A 3 20.51 -21.51 35.34
N LYS A 4 21.85 -21.37 35.35
CA LYS A 4 22.62 -21.40 36.57
C LYS A 4 22.43 -20.13 37.42
N VAL A 5 22.40 -18.96 36.75
CA VAL A 5 22.19 -17.67 37.39
C VAL A 5 20.87 -17.61 38.17
N TYR A 6 19.81 -18.08 37.55
CA TYR A 6 18.46 -18.08 38.16
C TYR A 6 18.15 -19.37 38.94
N ASN A 7 19.13 -20.27 39.11
CA ASN A 7 19.00 -21.57 39.80
C ASN A 7 17.76 -22.38 39.32
N ILE A 8 17.59 -22.42 38.00
CA ILE A 8 16.48 -23.15 37.36
C ILE A 8 17.05 -24.39 36.69
N LYS A 9 16.56 -25.58 37.05
CA LYS A 9 16.97 -26.84 36.41
C LYS A 9 16.37 -26.91 35.01
N PRO A 10 17.17 -26.98 33.92
CA PRO A 10 16.69 -27.17 32.56
C PRO A 10 16.00 -28.51 32.41
N GLY A 11 15.08 -28.65 31.45
CA GLY A 11 14.41 -29.91 31.13
C GLY A 11 13.09 -30.17 31.85
N THR A 12 12.70 -29.40 32.85
CA THR A 12 11.37 -29.52 33.48
C THR A 12 10.30 -28.77 32.70
N SER A 13 9.06 -29.30 32.66
CA SER A 13 7.95 -28.69 31.90
C SER A 13 7.67 -27.22 32.28
N LYS A 14 7.98 -26.84 33.53
CA LYS A 14 7.82 -25.46 34.03
C LYS A 14 9.11 -24.62 33.94
N ALA A 15 10.23 -25.17 33.48
CA ALA A 15 11.51 -24.47 33.47
C ALA A 15 11.47 -23.23 32.57
N LYS A 16 10.95 -23.34 31.36
CA LYS A 16 10.80 -22.19 30.42
C LYS A 16 9.90 -21.09 31.01
N PHE A 17 8.83 -21.46 31.72
CA PHE A 17 7.95 -20.47 32.33
C PHE A 17 8.67 -19.74 33.48
N LYS A 18 9.36 -20.47 34.34
CA LYS A 18 10.15 -19.89 35.45
C LYS A 18 11.25 -18.96 34.93
N MET A 19 11.93 -19.37 33.85
CA MET A 19 12.95 -18.53 33.21
C MET A 19 12.35 -17.23 32.67
N ARG A 20 11.23 -17.30 31.92
CA ARG A 20 10.55 -16.12 31.40
C ARG A 20 10.06 -15.19 32.52
N LYS A 21 9.59 -15.76 33.63
CA LYS A 21 9.17 -14.98 34.79
C LYS A 21 10.36 -14.26 35.44
N ALA A 22 11.45 -14.97 35.72
CA ALA A 22 12.67 -14.38 36.28
C ALA A 22 13.25 -13.30 35.35
N PHE A 23 13.23 -13.56 34.04
CA PHE A 23 13.67 -12.56 33.06
C PHE A 23 12.82 -11.31 33.11
N ARG A 24 11.48 -11.42 33.10
CA ARG A 24 10.55 -10.27 33.17
C ARG A 24 10.70 -9.45 34.46
N GLU A 25 11.04 -10.07 35.55
CA GLU A 25 11.22 -9.39 36.84
C GLU A 25 12.51 -8.56 36.89
N ASN A 26 13.51 -8.94 36.07
CA ASN A 26 14.82 -8.34 36.07
C ASN A 26 15.13 -7.48 34.83
N TYR A 27 14.27 -7.50 33.81
CA TYR A 27 14.37 -6.69 32.61
C TYR A 27 13.18 -5.76 32.48
N ASN A 28 13.46 -4.49 32.26
CA ASN A 28 12.42 -3.50 32.02
C ASN A 28 12.80 -2.61 30.83
N ILE A 29 11.84 -2.31 29.97
CA ILE A 29 11.99 -1.41 28.84
C ILE A 29 10.95 -0.32 29.00
N LEU A 30 11.39 0.93 29.04
CA LEU A 30 10.55 2.11 29.17
C LEU A 30 10.80 3.06 28.00
N LEU A 31 9.74 3.67 27.51
CA LEU A 31 9.83 4.80 26.60
C LEU A 31 10.00 6.07 27.46
N THR A 32 11.07 6.80 27.24
CA THR A 32 11.34 8.06 27.94
C THR A 32 10.49 9.20 27.37
N LYS A 33 10.44 10.33 28.07
CA LYS A 33 9.74 11.54 27.60
C LYS A 33 10.35 12.15 26.33
N GLN A 34 11.56 11.74 25.98
CA GLN A 34 12.32 12.17 24.81
C GLN A 34 12.26 11.17 23.66
N ASP A 35 11.28 10.26 23.68
CA ASP A 35 11.09 9.18 22.69
C ASP A 35 12.30 8.22 22.55
N ALA A 36 13.14 8.15 23.58
CA ALA A 36 14.21 7.15 23.66
C ALA A 36 13.74 5.90 24.42
N LEU A 37 14.27 4.73 24.07
CA LEU A 37 14.04 3.49 24.79
C LEU A 37 15.13 3.31 25.86
N GLU A 38 14.70 3.20 27.12
CA GLU A 38 15.57 2.88 28.24
C GLU A 38 15.43 1.40 28.60
N LEU A 39 16.51 0.64 28.43
CA LEU A 39 16.60 -0.75 28.84
C LEU A 39 17.28 -0.85 30.19
N THR A 40 16.57 -1.32 31.20
CA THR A 40 17.10 -1.55 32.54
C THR A 40 17.22 -3.04 32.82
N VAL A 41 18.39 -3.45 33.31
CA VAL A 41 18.67 -4.83 33.72
C VAL A 41 19.13 -4.85 35.18
N GLU A 42 18.50 -5.69 36.00
CA GLU A 42 18.85 -5.89 37.39
C GLU A 42 19.46 -7.29 37.61
N ASP A 43 20.61 -7.37 38.24
CA ASP A 43 21.24 -8.64 38.63
C ASP A 43 21.94 -8.47 40.01
N LYS A 44 22.26 -9.59 40.64
CA LYS A 44 23.02 -9.62 41.89
C LYS A 44 24.50 -9.24 41.70
N ASP A 45 24.99 -9.48 40.48
CA ASP A 45 26.35 -9.19 40.07
C ASP A 45 26.31 -7.96 39.13
N PRO A 46 27.00 -6.86 39.50
CA PRO A 46 26.96 -5.61 38.76
C PRO A 46 27.61 -5.73 37.35
N GLU A 47 28.73 -6.48 37.23
CA GLU A 47 29.39 -6.68 35.93
C GLU A 47 28.48 -7.47 34.97
N ARG A 48 27.82 -8.50 35.51
CA ARG A 48 26.88 -9.30 34.74
C ARG A 48 25.65 -8.50 34.31
N ALA A 49 25.12 -7.62 35.19
CA ALA A 49 23.98 -6.75 34.85
C ALA A 49 24.33 -5.86 33.65
N ALA A 50 25.48 -5.21 33.63
CA ALA A 50 25.97 -4.38 32.54
C ALA A 50 26.18 -5.20 31.24
N ALA A 51 26.83 -6.35 31.35
CA ALA A 51 27.04 -7.24 30.21
C ALA A 51 25.73 -7.74 29.60
N MET A 52 24.75 -8.09 30.45
CA MET A 52 23.44 -8.54 30.01
C MET A 52 22.65 -7.41 29.29
N ALA A 53 22.71 -6.17 29.78
CA ALA A 53 22.09 -5.03 29.13
C ALA A 53 22.67 -4.76 27.73
N ASN A 54 24.03 -4.74 27.63
CA ASN A 54 24.69 -4.52 26.35
C ASN A 54 24.42 -5.65 25.34
N VAL A 55 24.44 -6.93 25.79
CA VAL A 55 24.10 -8.06 24.94
C VAL A 55 22.61 -7.98 24.51
N ALA A 56 21.70 -7.62 25.41
CA ALA A 56 20.29 -7.48 25.07
C ALA A 56 20.06 -6.38 24.03
N THR A 57 20.72 -5.24 24.15
CA THR A 57 20.67 -4.16 23.14
C THR A 57 21.12 -4.66 21.77
N HIS A 58 22.24 -5.39 21.72
CA HIS A 58 22.73 -5.96 20.46
C HIS A 58 21.76 -6.99 19.86
N MET A 59 21.18 -7.86 20.69
CA MET A 59 20.18 -8.84 20.25
C MET A 59 18.89 -8.16 19.74
N ILE A 60 18.46 -7.08 20.37
CA ILE A 60 17.30 -6.30 19.91
C ILE A 60 17.61 -5.66 18.54
N ASP A 61 18.80 -5.06 18.35
CA ASP A 61 19.19 -4.50 17.05
C ASP A 61 19.18 -5.57 15.94
N MET A 62 19.74 -6.76 16.22
CA MET A 62 19.71 -7.87 15.25
C MET A 62 18.28 -8.31 14.91
N GLU A 63 17.41 -8.42 15.90
CA GLU A 63 16.01 -8.84 15.68
C GLU A 63 15.23 -7.78 14.90
N VAL A 64 15.37 -6.52 15.26
CA VAL A 64 14.74 -5.40 14.54
C VAL A 64 15.21 -5.35 13.08
N LYS A 65 16.53 -5.49 12.84
CA LYS A 65 17.09 -5.60 11.48
C LYS A 65 16.47 -6.75 10.71
N SER A 66 16.35 -7.93 11.34
CA SER A 66 15.73 -9.10 10.73
C SER A 66 14.27 -8.85 10.35
N ILE A 67 13.48 -8.25 11.23
CA ILE A 67 12.07 -7.91 10.99
C ILE A 67 11.94 -6.92 9.83
N ILE A 68 12.73 -5.85 9.83
CA ILE A 68 12.74 -4.84 8.77
C ILE A 68 13.13 -5.46 7.43
N LYS A 69 14.24 -6.22 7.40
CA LYS A 69 14.70 -6.90 6.19
C LYS A 69 13.66 -7.86 5.63
N ASN A 70 13.04 -8.68 6.48
CA ASN A 70 11.98 -9.60 6.05
C ASN A 70 10.76 -8.86 5.50
N SER A 71 10.38 -7.72 6.10
CA SER A 71 9.31 -6.86 5.60
C SER A 71 9.64 -6.29 4.22
N GLN A 72 10.86 -5.81 4.01
CA GLN A 72 11.34 -5.28 2.73
C GLN A 72 11.36 -6.36 1.64
N ILE A 73 11.83 -7.57 1.96
CA ILE A 73 11.81 -8.73 1.04
C ILE A 73 10.37 -9.08 0.66
N ALA A 74 9.45 -9.06 1.61
CA ALA A 74 8.04 -9.35 1.34
C ALA A 74 7.42 -8.28 0.41
N LEU A 75 7.73 -6.99 0.62
CA LEU A 75 7.30 -5.89 -0.23
C LEU A 75 7.91 -5.99 -1.63
N ALA A 76 9.22 -6.21 -1.77
CA ALA A 76 9.89 -6.42 -3.04
C ALA A 76 9.26 -7.58 -3.84
N SER A 77 9.02 -8.71 -3.18
CA SER A 77 8.34 -9.87 -3.77
C SER A 77 6.90 -9.56 -4.20
N SER A 78 6.20 -8.70 -3.47
CA SER A 78 4.85 -8.25 -3.83
C SER A 78 4.86 -7.37 -5.08
N TYR A 79 5.78 -6.40 -5.15
CA TYR A 79 5.95 -5.56 -6.34
C TYR A 79 6.37 -6.37 -7.56
N GLN A 80 7.31 -7.32 -7.41
CA GLN A 80 7.70 -8.21 -8.52
C GLN A 80 6.51 -9.01 -9.06
N ARG A 81 5.66 -9.55 -8.19
CA ARG A 81 4.43 -10.25 -8.60
C ARG A 81 3.43 -9.32 -9.27
N SER A 82 3.28 -8.08 -8.78
CA SER A 82 2.43 -7.05 -9.37
C SER A 82 2.89 -6.72 -10.79
N ILE A 83 4.19 -6.49 -10.99
CA ILE A 83 4.81 -6.24 -12.30
C ILE A 83 4.50 -7.39 -13.26
N ASN A 84 4.83 -8.62 -12.88
CA ASN A 84 4.61 -9.80 -13.73
C ASN A 84 3.13 -9.96 -14.14
N ASN A 85 2.20 -9.66 -13.23
CA ASN A 85 0.77 -9.72 -13.54
C ASN A 85 0.34 -8.59 -14.48
N LYS A 86 0.84 -7.36 -14.27
CA LYS A 86 0.54 -6.20 -15.13
C LYS A 86 1.12 -6.39 -16.52
N GLU A 87 2.33 -6.95 -16.64
CA GLU A 87 2.94 -7.29 -17.94
C GLU A 87 2.09 -8.27 -18.73
N LYS A 88 1.57 -9.33 -18.08
CA LYS A 88 0.65 -10.28 -18.73
C LYS A 88 -0.63 -9.61 -19.23
N VAL A 89 -1.23 -8.74 -18.41
CA VAL A 89 -2.43 -7.98 -18.80
C VAL A 89 -2.12 -7.01 -19.95
N MET A 90 -0.99 -6.32 -19.87
CA MET A 90 -0.52 -5.40 -20.90
C MET A 90 -0.31 -6.14 -22.23
N GLN A 91 0.34 -7.31 -22.22
CA GLN A 91 0.53 -8.13 -23.41
C GLN A 91 -0.80 -8.59 -24.01
N SER A 92 -1.74 -9.06 -23.18
CA SER A 92 -3.08 -9.46 -23.64
C SER A 92 -3.85 -8.28 -24.26
N ASN A 93 -3.72 -7.07 -23.69
CA ASN A 93 -4.31 -5.86 -24.25
C ASN A 93 -3.66 -5.50 -25.60
N LEU A 94 -2.34 -5.64 -25.72
CA LEU A 94 -1.60 -5.41 -26.96
C LEU A 94 -2.02 -6.39 -28.06
N ASP A 95 -2.10 -7.67 -27.76
CA ASP A 95 -2.53 -8.70 -28.71
C ASP A 95 -3.96 -8.42 -29.20
N THR A 96 -4.83 -8.02 -28.29
CA THR A 96 -6.19 -7.63 -28.62
C THR A 96 -6.24 -6.36 -29.48
N LEU A 97 -5.42 -5.38 -29.17
CA LEU A 97 -5.29 -4.14 -29.93
C LEU A 97 -4.81 -4.42 -31.38
N VAL A 98 -3.78 -5.24 -31.52
CA VAL A 98 -3.23 -5.65 -32.83
C VAL A 98 -4.30 -6.38 -33.65
N TYR A 99 -5.04 -7.30 -33.04
CA TYR A 99 -6.17 -7.97 -33.69
C TYR A 99 -7.23 -7.00 -34.18
N TYR A 100 -7.69 -6.06 -33.35
CA TYR A 100 -8.71 -5.08 -33.77
C TYR A 100 -8.21 -4.12 -34.83
N ARG A 101 -6.95 -3.65 -34.74
CA ARG A 101 -6.32 -2.82 -35.78
C ARG A 101 -6.26 -3.56 -37.12
N GLY A 102 -5.80 -4.80 -37.12
CA GLY A 102 -5.73 -5.63 -38.32
C GLY A 102 -7.10 -5.90 -38.93
N LYS A 103 -8.10 -6.19 -38.10
CA LYS A 103 -9.47 -6.48 -38.56
C LYS A 103 -10.19 -5.25 -39.10
N SER A 104 -9.98 -4.08 -38.52
CA SER A 104 -10.67 -2.83 -38.88
C SER A 104 -9.90 -1.95 -39.87
N GLY A 105 -8.60 -2.19 -40.07
CA GLY A 105 -7.74 -1.30 -40.85
C GLY A 105 -7.49 0.06 -40.17
N ILE A 106 -7.76 0.18 -38.85
CA ILE A 106 -7.60 1.43 -38.11
C ILE A 106 -6.29 1.38 -37.36
N TYR A 107 -5.31 2.14 -37.82
CA TYR A 107 -3.99 2.26 -37.22
C TYR A 107 -3.77 3.62 -36.54
N ASP A 108 -4.36 4.68 -37.12
CA ASP A 108 -4.41 6.03 -36.56
C ASP A 108 -5.89 6.48 -36.46
N PRO A 109 -6.53 6.25 -35.29
CA PRO A 109 -7.94 6.61 -35.14
C PRO A 109 -8.23 8.09 -35.32
N GLY A 110 -7.30 8.99 -34.95
CA GLY A 110 -7.44 10.44 -35.07
C GLY A 110 -7.40 10.89 -36.53
N GLY A 111 -6.29 10.64 -37.20
CA GLY A 111 -6.07 11.05 -38.59
C GLY A 111 -7.06 10.41 -39.57
N GLN A 112 -7.35 9.11 -39.37
CA GLN A 112 -8.34 8.44 -40.23
C GLN A 112 -9.77 8.95 -40.02
N THR A 113 -10.15 9.44 -38.81
CA THR A 113 -11.43 10.11 -38.59
C THR A 113 -11.55 11.39 -39.42
N GLU A 114 -10.51 12.21 -39.42
CA GLU A 114 -10.50 13.48 -40.13
C GLU A 114 -10.63 13.26 -41.65
N ILE A 115 -9.87 12.30 -42.20
CA ILE A 115 -9.94 11.94 -43.64
C ILE A 115 -11.37 11.47 -43.98
N LEU A 116 -11.98 10.60 -43.21
CA LEU A 116 -13.33 10.10 -43.45
C LEU A 116 -14.37 11.21 -43.37
N ALA A 117 -14.27 12.08 -42.36
CA ALA A 117 -15.21 13.21 -42.18
C ALA A 117 -15.11 14.20 -43.35
N THR A 118 -13.89 14.52 -43.78
CA THR A 118 -13.63 15.36 -44.96
C THR A 118 -14.24 14.73 -46.21
N ARG A 119 -14.03 13.44 -46.44
CA ARG A 119 -14.61 12.75 -47.59
C ARG A 119 -16.12 12.76 -47.60
N VAL A 120 -16.77 12.49 -46.49
CA VAL A 120 -18.26 12.59 -46.40
C VAL A 120 -18.74 14.00 -46.73
N THR A 121 -18.07 15.03 -46.24
CA THR A 121 -18.41 16.43 -46.51
C THR A 121 -18.24 16.77 -47.98
N GLU A 122 -17.12 16.34 -48.63
CA GLU A 122 -16.87 16.55 -50.05
C GLU A 122 -17.96 15.90 -50.92
N VAL A 123 -18.27 14.62 -50.66
CA VAL A 123 -19.26 13.88 -51.43
C VAL A 123 -20.66 14.49 -51.23
N THR A 124 -21.02 14.88 -49.98
CA THR A 124 -22.27 15.57 -49.71
C THR A 124 -22.38 16.88 -50.51
N ASN A 125 -21.35 17.71 -50.47
CA ASN A 125 -21.29 18.95 -51.24
C ASN A 125 -21.39 18.71 -52.74
N SER A 126 -20.83 17.60 -53.23
CA SER A 126 -20.90 17.23 -54.64
C SER A 126 -22.35 16.82 -55.02
N VAL A 127 -23.02 16.04 -54.19
CA VAL A 127 -24.45 15.71 -54.38
C VAL A 127 -25.30 16.97 -54.45
N GLU A 128 -25.14 17.90 -53.52
CA GLU A 128 -25.94 19.13 -53.47
C GLU A 128 -25.68 20.03 -54.68
N ARG A 129 -24.41 20.14 -55.12
CA ARG A 129 -24.06 20.89 -56.37
C ARG A 129 -24.70 20.26 -57.59
N GLU A 130 -24.64 18.94 -57.75
CA GLU A 130 -25.24 18.26 -58.93
C GLU A 130 -26.78 18.31 -58.88
N LYS A 131 -27.39 18.23 -57.71
CA LYS A 131 -28.85 18.43 -57.52
C LYS A 131 -29.26 19.85 -57.93
N ALA A 132 -28.52 20.88 -57.51
CA ALA A 132 -28.83 22.27 -57.86
C ALA A 132 -28.67 22.47 -59.39
N ALA A 133 -27.63 21.89 -60.01
CA ALA A 133 -27.44 21.92 -61.48
C ALA A 133 -28.62 21.22 -62.20
N LEU A 134 -29.03 20.06 -61.72
CA LEU A 134 -30.20 19.32 -62.26
C LEU A 134 -31.50 20.14 -62.19
N GLU A 135 -31.74 20.81 -61.06
CA GLU A 135 -32.91 21.68 -60.89
C GLU A 135 -32.91 22.86 -61.83
N SER A 136 -31.75 23.51 -62.00
CA SER A 136 -31.53 24.61 -62.96
C SER A 136 -31.81 24.19 -64.40
N LEU A 137 -31.28 23.04 -64.81
CA LEU A 137 -31.54 22.49 -66.15
C LEU A 137 -33.01 22.10 -66.39
N LYS A 138 -33.69 21.61 -65.39
CA LYS A 138 -35.12 21.26 -65.48
C LYS A 138 -36.02 22.50 -65.61
N LYS A 139 -35.61 23.65 -65.13
CA LYS A 139 -36.32 24.94 -65.27
C LYS A 139 -36.12 25.60 -66.65
N SER A 140 -35.10 25.21 -67.38
CA SER A 140 -34.84 25.71 -68.74
C SER A 140 -35.61 24.88 -69.77
N ASN A 141 -35.96 25.49 -70.96
CA ASN A 141 -36.69 24.84 -72.06
C ASN A 141 -35.92 23.61 -72.57
N ILE A 142 -36.60 22.42 -72.56
CA ILE A 142 -35.99 21.12 -72.79
C ILE A 142 -35.71 20.91 -74.28
N SER A 143 -34.44 21.02 -74.72
CA SER A 143 -33.97 20.53 -76.06
C SER A 143 -33.43 19.09 -75.92
N SER A 144 -33.31 18.34 -77.08
CA SER A 144 -32.83 16.96 -77.05
C SER A 144 -31.40 16.82 -76.41
N LYS A 145 -30.50 17.81 -76.62
CA LYS A 145 -29.17 17.87 -75.99
C LYS A 145 -29.23 18.06 -74.46
N LEU A 146 -30.25 18.71 -73.94
CA LEU A 146 -30.47 18.87 -72.49
C LEU A 146 -30.88 17.54 -71.86
N LYS A 147 -31.58 16.64 -72.53
CA LYS A 147 -31.93 15.31 -72.01
C LYS A 147 -30.72 14.47 -71.70
N ASP A 148 -29.71 14.47 -72.59
CA ASP A 148 -28.48 13.73 -72.37
C ASP A 148 -27.70 14.28 -71.16
N SER A 149 -27.63 15.63 -71.04
CA SER A 149 -26.99 16.29 -69.89
C SER A 149 -27.70 15.96 -68.57
N ILE A 150 -29.05 15.94 -68.56
CA ILE A 150 -29.83 15.55 -67.39
C ILE A 150 -29.54 14.11 -67.01
N GLN A 151 -29.48 13.17 -67.94
CA GLN A 151 -29.16 11.76 -67.69
C GLN A 151 -27.76 11.58 -67.07
N VAL A 152 -26.75 12.32 -67.60
CA VAL A 152 -25.39 12.28 -67.04
C VAL A 152 -25.34 12.80 -65.59
N ILE A 153 -26.04 13.91 -65.31
CA ILE A 153 -26.07 14.47 -63.96
C ILE A 153 -26.80 13.53 -63.00
N GLN A 154 -27.91 12.92 -63.43
CA GLN A 154 -28.64 11.93 -62.63
C GLN A 154 -27.73 10.71 -62.31
N ALA A 155 -26.98 10.23 -63.28
CA ALA A 155 -26.01 9.14 -63.09
C ALA A 155 -24.93 9.49 -62.06
N ARG A 156 -24.41 10.75 -62.12
CA ARG A 156 -23.42 11.24 -61.11
C ARG A 156 -24.03 11.31 -59.72
N ILE A 157 -25.23 11.87 -59.56
CA ILE A 157 -25.96 11.92 -58.30
C ILE A 157 -26.10 10.51 -57.72
N SER A 158 -26.59 9.55 -58.54
CA SER A 158 -26.71 8.15 -58.11
C SER A 158 -25.39 7.53 -57.69
N GLY A 159 -24.30 7.90 -58.34
CA GLY A 159 -22.92 7.47 -57.97
C GLY A 159 -22.51 8.02 -56.62
N TYR A 160 -22.70 9.31 -56.39
CA TYR A 160 -22.39 9.97 -55.11
C TYR A 160 -23.31 9.52 -53.97
N ASP A 161 -24.60 9.33 -54.22
CA ASP A 161 -25.55 8.80 -53.23
C ASP A 161 -25.13 7.38 -52.83
N ARG A 162 -24.65 6.55 -53.73
CA ARG A 162 -24.11 5.23 -53.43
C ARG A 162 -22.84 5.30 -52.62
N GLU A 163 -21.94 6.23 -52.97
CA GLU A 163 -20.71 6.47 -52.20
C GLU A 163 -21.06 6.93 -50.76
N LEU A 164 -22.02 7.83 -50.59
CA LEU A 164 -22.50 8.23 -49.26
C LEU A 164 -23.13 7.07 -48.46
N ALA A 165 -23.90 6.21 -49.09
CA ALA A 165 -24.50 5.03 -48.46
C ALA A 165 -23.39 4.07 -47.98
N ILE A 166 -22.30 3.88 -48.75
CA ILE A 166 -21.12 3.11 -48.34
C ILE A 166 -20.42 3.77 -47.16
N LEU A 167 -20.13 5.08 -47.26
CA LEU A 167 -19.43 5.83 -46.20
C LEU A 167 -20.23 5.87 -44.90
N ASN A 168 -21.56 6.02 -44.94
CA ASN A 168 -22.41 6.04 -43.77
C ASN A 168 -22.66 4.66 -43.18
N GLY A 169 -22.46 3.58 -43.93
CA GLY A 169 -22.66 2.20 -43.47
C GLY A 169 -24.09 1.69 -43.68
N ASP A 170 -24.79 2.25 -44.67
CA ASP A 170 -26.09 1.79 -45.09
C ASP A 170 -25.98 0.64 -46.10
N ASP A 171 -24.78 0.43 -46.68
CA ASP A 171 -24.45 -0.71 -47.52
C ASP A 171 -23.77 -1.82 -46.70
N PRO A 172 -24.46 -2.97 -46.50
CA PRO A 172 -23.91 -4.07 -45.69
C PRO A 172 -22.70 -4.76 -46.31
N SER A 173 -22.40 -4.54 -47.56
CA SER A 173 -21.26 -5.14 -48.26
C SER A 173 -19.91 -4.41 -47.96
N SER A 174 -19.97 -3.22 -47.36
CA SER A 174 -18.78 -2.40 -47.08
C SER A 174 -18.36 -2.50 -45.61
N ASN A 175 -17.12 -3.00 -45.38
CA ASN A 175 -16.49 -2.95 -44.07
C ASN A 175 -15.94 -1.54 -43.73
N TYR A 176 -15.86 -0.63 -44.71
CA TYR A 176 -15.31 0.72 -44.57
C TYR A 176 -16.40 1.77 -44.43
N SER A 177 -17.17 1.73 -43.37
CA SER A 177 -18.17 2.74 -43.14
C SER A 177 -17.88 3.53 -41.87
N LEU A 178 -18.34 4.78 -41.81
CA LEU A 178 -18.22 5.66 -40.64
C LEU A 178 -18.80 5.00 -39.40
N LYS A 179 -19.88 4.26 -39.54
CA LYS A 179 -20.56 3.52 -38.45
C LYS A 179 -19.65 2.39 -37.91
N ASN A 180 -19.09 1.58 -38.78
CA ASN A 180 -18.16 0.49 -38.39
C ASN A 180 -16.84 1.04 -37.87
N PHE A 181 -16.34 2.11 -38.51
CA PHE A 181 -15.15 2.84 -38.08
C PHE A 181 -15.33 3.37 -36.64
N ASN A 182 -16.38 4.13 -36.34
CA ASN A 182 -16.61 4.71 -35.03
C ASN A 182 -16.78 3.62 -33.94
N LYS A 183 -17.40 2.50 -34.29
CA LYS A 183 -17.56 1.36 -33.39
C LYS A 183 -16.22 0.70 -33.06
N ALA A 184 -15.34 0.53 -34.05
CA ALA A 184 -14.01 -0.04 -33.88
C ALA A 184 -13.04 0.96 -33.23
N LYS A 185 -13.09 2.24 -33.62
CA LYS A 185 -12.29 3.34 -33.07
C LYS A 185 -12.38 3.40 -31.54
N GLY A 186 -13.59 3.47 -30.96
CA GLY A 186 -13.76 3.57 -29.51
C GLY A 186 -13.13 2.39 -28.77
N LYS A 187 -13.17 1.19 -29.36
CA LYS A 187 -12.55 0.00 -28.77
C LYS A 187 -11.03 0.04 -28.85
N ILE A 188 -10.47 0.52 -29.97
CA ILE A 188 -9.02 0.70 -30.16
C ILE A 188 -8.49 1.75 -29.19
N GLU A 189 -9.10 2.93 -29.11
CA GLU A 189 -8.70 4.01 -28.18
C GLU A 189 -8.75 3.56 -26.70
N LEU A 190 -9.76 2.77 -26.33
CA LEU A 190 -9.86 2.20 -25.00
C LEU A 190 -8.69 1.22 -24.72
N LEU A 191 -8.35 0.36 -25.68
CA LEU A 191 -7.25 -0.60 -25.52
C LEU A 191 -5.89 0.10 -25.49
N GLU A 192 -5.69 1.14 -26.31
CA GLU A 192 -4.51 1.99 -26.26
C GLU A 192 -4.35 2.67 -24.91
N SER A 193 -5.41 3.29 -24.41
CA SER A 193 -5.42 3.93 -23.09
C SER A 193 -5.08 2.94 -21.97
N ARG A 194 -5.61 1.71 -22.04
CA ARG A 194 -5.28 0.64 -21.09
C ARG A 194 -3.82 0.19 -21.18
N TYR A 195 -3.31 0.05 -22.39
CA TYR A 195 -1.92 -0.32 -22.63
C TYR A 195 -0.97 0.72 -22.02
N TYR A 196 -1.14 2.01 -22.37
CA TYR A 196 -0.29 3.09 -21.84
C TYR A 196 -0.37 3.23 -20.32
N ARG A 197 -1.57 3.13 -19.76
CA ARG A 197 -1.75 3.15 -18.29
C ARG A 197 -1.05 1.98 -17.60
N SER A 198 -1.11 0.78 -18.19
CA SER A 198 -0.39 -0.38 -17.64
C SER A 198 1.12 -0.17 -17.71
N TYR A 199 1.63 0.40 -18.81
CA TYR A 199 3.04 0.72 -18.99
C TYR A 199 3.56 1.70 -17.92
N GLU A 200 2.83 2.80 -17.67
CA GLU A 200 3.17 3.77 -16.63
C GLU A 200 3.15 3.15 -15.22
N GLN A 201 2.14 2.33 -14.94
CA GLN A 201 2.04 1.64 -13.64
C GLN A 201 3.17 0.63 -13.41
N ILE A 202 3.60 -0.08 -14.46
CA ILE A 202 4.76 -0.98 -14.39
C ILE A 202 6.02 -0.18 -14.10
N GLY A 203 6.22 0.96 -14.76
CA GLY A 203 7.34 1.85 -14.50
C GLY A 203 7.41 2.30 -13.04
N TYR A 204 6.29 2.71 -12.48
CA TYR A 204 6.19 3.08 -11.06
C TYR A 204 6.51 1.91 -10.11
N ASP A 205 5.96 0.72 -10.39
CA ASP A 205 6.22 -0.48 -9.58
C ASP A 205 7.70 -0.90 -9.65
N LEU A 206 8.33 -0.77 -10.82
CA LEU A 206 9.77 -1.05 -11.00
C LEU A 206 10.65 -0.09 -10.19
N GLU A 207 10.30 1.19 -10.13
CA GLU A 207 10.99 2.16 -9.30
C GLU A 207 10.89 1.79 -7.81
N LYS A 208 9.70 1.44 -7.33
CA LYS A 208 9.50 0.95 -5.97
C LYS A 208 10.29 -0.32 -5.68
N LEU A 209 10.27 -1.28 -6.61
CA LEU A 209 11.06 -2.51 -6.49
C LEU A 209 12.56 -2.23 -6.34
N LYS A 210 13.11 -1.29 -7.13
CA LYS A 210 14.51 -0.87 -7.01
C LYS A 210 14.81 -0.27 -5.64
N LEU A 211 13.93 0.58 -5.11
CA LEU A 211 14.08 1.17 -3.78
C LEU A 211 14.10 0.11 -2.67
N TYR A 212 13.18 -0.87 -2.70
CA TYR A 212 13.16 -1.94 -1.71
C TYR A 212 14.37 -2.87 -1.83
N ASN A 213 14.81 -3.21 -3.04
CA ASN A 213 16.02 -4.00 -3.22
C ASN A 213 17.26 -3.27 -2.71
N ALA A 214 17.39 -1.98 -2.98
CA ALA A 214 18.46 -1.16 -2.43
C ALA A 214 18.44 -1.14 -0.89
N ALA A 215 17.24 -1.02 -0.28
CA ALA A 215 17.09 -1.02 1.17
C ALA A 215 17.41 -2.38 1.82
N ILE A 216 17.23 -3.50 1.12
CA ILE A 216 17.61 -4.84 1.60
C ILE A 216 19.13 -5.01 1.69
N ASP A 217 19.85 -4.40 0.76
CA ASP A 217 21.30 -4.53 0.64
C ASP A 217 22.08 -3.60 1.59
N ILE A 218 21.39 -2.59 2.16
CA ILE A 218 22.01 -1.63 3.06
C ILE A 218 22.01 -2.20 4.49
N ASP A 219 23.21 -2.44 5.06
CA ASP A 219 23.38 -2.79 6.48
C ASP A 219 23.57 -1.53 7.32
N VAL A 220 22.46 -0.88 7.69
CA VAL A 220 22.46 0.29 8.60
C VAL A 220 22.07 -0.19 10.01
N PRO A 221 22.70 0.32 11.06
CA PRO A 221 22.21 0.09 12.43
C PRO A 221 20.81 0.67 12.57
N THR A 222 19.88 -0.17 13.04
CA THR A 222 18.47 0.21 13.23
C THR A 222 18.23 0.88 14.57
N ILE A 223 19.15 0.69 15.51
CA ILE A 223 19.14 1.29 16.84
C ILE A 223 20.40 2.13 16.99
N HIS A 224 20.22 3.42 17.29
CA HIS A 224 21.32 4.29 17.70
C HIS A 224 21.48 4.19 19.21
N LEU A 225 22.60 3.58 19.64
CA LEU A 225 22.95 3.50 21.05
C LEU A 225 23.39 4.89 21.54
N ILE A 226 22.58 5.48 22.45
CA ILE A 226 22.89 6.79 23.06
C ILE A 226 23.90 6.60 24.17
N GLU A 227 23.70 5.60 25.03
CA GLU A 227 24.55 5.29 26.16
C GLU A 227 24.64 3.78 26.36
N ALA A 228 25.85 3.26 26.50
CA ALA A 228 26.07 1.87 26.81
C ALA A 228 25.86 1.61 28.30
N ALA A 229 25.44 0.40 28.65
CA ALA A 229 25.30 0.04 30.05
C ALA A 229 26.68 -0.07 30.71
N GLU A 230 26.89 0.70 31.78
CA GLU A 230 28.09 0.67 32.62
C GLU A 230 27.84 -0.16 33.89
N VAL A 231 28.95 -0.57 34.53
CA VAL A 231 28.87 -1.30 35.79
C VAL A 231 28.37 -0.37 36.89
N PRO A 232 27.21 -0.66 37.54
CA PRO A 232 26.60 0.24 38.50
C PRO A 232 27.42 0.33 39.79
N LEU A 233 27.68 1.56 40.24
CA LEU A 233 28.38 1.83 41.49
C LEU A 233 27.49 1.64 42.73
N TYR A 234 26.15 1.74 42.56
CA TYR A 234 25.18 1.70 43.64
C TYR A 234 24.10 0.63 43.39
N LYS A 235 23.60 0.08 44.53
CA LYS A 235 22.51 -0.93 44.49
C LYS A 235 21.16 -0.28 44.16
N ALA A 236 20.44 -0.83 43.18
CA ALA A 236 19.08 -0.39 42.83
C ALA A 236 18.05 -0.80 43.93
N ARG A 237 18.18 -2.03 44.46
CA ARG A 237 17.28 -2.59 45.48
C ARG A 237 18.04 -3.42 46.52
N PRO A 238 17.56 -3.58 47.77
CA PRO A 238 16.48 -2.80 48.41
C PRO A 238 17.00 -1.44 48.89
N LYS A 239 16.14 -0.40 48.84
CA LYS A 239 16.44 0.92 49.42
C LYS A 239 16.35 0.81 50.96
N ARG A 240 17.49 0.48 51.61
CA ARG A 240 17.54 0.22 53.06
C ARG A 240 16.99 1.35 53.90
N SER A 241 17.19 2.60 53.55
CA SER A 241 16.69 3.79 54.21
C SER A 241 15.16 3.82 54.27
N ILE A 242 14.49 3.43 53.17
CA ILE A 242 13.00 3.37 53.11
C ILE A 242 12.48 2.27 54.06
N ILE A 243 13.15 1.11 54.06
CA ILE A 243 12.73 -0.01 54.94
C ILE A 243 12.89 0.40 56.41
N VAL A 244 14.03 0.99 56.79
CA VAL A 244 14.27 1.47 58.15
C VAL A 244 13.20 2.50 58.55
N LEU A 245 12.91 3.49 57.69
CA LEU A 245 11.92 4.51 57.94
C LEU A 245 10.51 3.90 58.14
N ALA A 246 10.12 2.95 57.27
CA ALA A 246 8.84 2.27 57.38
C ALA A 246 8.73 1.45 58.66
N CYS A 247 9.78 0.72 59.05
CA CYS A 247 9.81 -0.02 60.31
C CYS A 247 9.74 0.90 61.53
N THR A 248 10.43 2.06 61.48
CA THR A 248 10.39 3.04 62.57
C THR A 248 9.00 3.63 62.75
N ILE A 249 8.34 4.02 61.63
CA ILE A 249 6.97 4.53 61.66
C ILE A 249 5.99 3.44 62.19
N ALA A 250 6.13 2.22 61.70
CA ALA A 250 5.30 1.11 62.16
C ALA A 250 5.48 0.87 63.68
N ALA A 251 6.73 0.81 64.17
CA ALA A 251 7.02 0.64 65.60
C ALA A 251 6.40 1.78 66.46
N PHE A 252 6.50 3.03 65.98
CA PHE A 252 5.90 4.18 66.64
C PHE A 252 4.39 4.07 66.72
N LEU A 253 3.70 3.70 65.65
CA LEU A 253 2.24 3.48 65.64
C LEU A 253 1.82 2.33 66.56
N PHE A 254 2.56 1.23 66.58
CA PHE A 254 2.34 0.13 67.50
C PHE A 254 2.52 0.55 68.96
N SER A 255 3.50 1.39 69.29
CA SER A 255 3.73 1.91 70.62
C SER A 255 2.55 2.77 71.09
N ILE A 256 2.02 3.66 70.25
CA ILE A 256 0.86 4.47 70.52
C ILE A 256 -0.35 3.55 70.80
N ALA A 257 -0.61 2.58 69.88
CA ALA A 257 -1.72 1.66 70.03
C ALA A 257 -1.62 0.83 71.32
N ALA A 258 -0.41 0.40 71.72
CA ALA A 258 -0.16 -0.33 72.94
C ALA A 258 -0.48 0.52 74.24
N VAL A 259 -0.02 1.79 74.21
CA VAL A 259 -0.30 2.72 75.32
C VAL A 259 -1.79 2.96 75.43
N LEU A 260 -2.49 3.23 74.32
CA LEU A 260 -3.96 3.42 74.36
C LEU A 260 -4.71 2.16 74.80
N ALA A 261 -4.26 0.97 74.43
CA ALA A 261 -4.86 -0.29 74.87
C ALA A 261 -4.66 -0.53 76.38
N ILE A 262 -3.46 -0.28 76.91
CA ILE A 262 -3.15 -0.39 78.28
C ILE A 262 -3.99 0.62 79.15
N GLU A 263 -4.07 1.85 78.66
CA GLU A 263 -4.88 2.90 79.34
C GLU A 263 -6.36 2.57 79.30
N SER A 264 -6.89 2.12 78.16
CA SER A 264 -8.28 1.65 78.07
C SER A 264 -8.53 0.45 78.96
N TYR A 265 -7.58 -0.48 79.06
CA TYR A 265 -7.69 -1.64 79.95
C TYR A 265 -7.67 -1.24 81.42
N ARG A 266 -6.88 -0.28 81.85
CA ARG A 266 -6.83 0.28 83.21
C ARG A 266 -8.06 1.04 83.58
N GLN A 267 -8.72 1.73 82.67
CA GLN A 267 -9.94 2.50 82.92
C GLN A 267 -11.20 1.64 82.90
N THR A 268 -11.14 0.43 82.34
CA THR A 268 -12.31 -0.47 82.29
C THR A 268 -12.47 -1.19 83.65
N ASP A 269 -13.57 -0.92 84.35
CA ASP A 269 -13.92 -1.58 85.62
C ASP A 269 -14.44 -2.99 85.32
N TRP A 270 -13.51 -3.96 85.26
CA TRP A 270 -13.81 -5.39 84.99
C TRP A 270 -14.71 -6.01 86.01
N SER A 271 -14.77 -5.44 87.17
CA SER A 271 -15.67 -5.94 88.29
C SER A 271 -17.15 -5.71 87.98
N ALA A 272 -17.48 -4.70 87.20
CA ALA A 272 -18.85 -4.41 86.75
C ALA A 272 -19.31 -5.31 85.58
N LEU A 273 -18.40 -5.85 84.74
CA LEU A 273 -18.73 -6.74 83.63
C LEU A 273 -18.92 -8.21 84.02
N VAL A 274 -18.31 -8.66 85.14
CA VAL A 274 -18.42 -10.05 85.66
C VAL A 274 -19.65 -10.22 86.52
N ARG A 275 -20.41 -9.17 86.87
CA ARG A 275 -21.62 -9.19 87.71
C ARG A 275 -22.93 -9.14 86.90
N LYS A 276 -22.92 -9.53 85.59
CA LYS A 276 -24.20 -9.76 84.90
C LYS A 276 -24.38 -11.23 84.54
#